data_9806979f6c591056d4f5fe0d76cf555e
#
_entry.id   9806979f6c591056d4f5fe0d76cf555e
#
_cell.length_a   1.000
_cell.length_b   1.000
_cell.length_c   1.000
_cell.angle_alpha   90.00
_cell.angle_beta   90.00
_cell.angle_gamma   90.00
#
_symmetry.space_group_name_H-M   'P 1'
#
loop_
_entity.id
_entity.type
_entity.pdbx_description
1 polymer ?
#
loop_
_entity_poly.entity_id
_entity_poly.type
_entity_poly.pdbx_seq_one_letter_code
_entity_poly.pdbx_strand_id
1 'polypeptide(L)'
;MTDFSKTEINVDKRDYSNYRILIVSTSWNREIIDVMKEDAISELKGFNVNHIDSVEVPGAFELSQAAERFISSYDAVLALGSIIKGETYHFEVLAHETARSLSQVSISNKKPVIFGVLTTDNKLQAKQRAEVKGSEYAKSLLMMIDLFSKDAAS
;
A
#
# COMPACT_ATOMS: atom_id res chain seq x y z
N MET A 1 12.73 9.06 21.21
CA MET A 1 12.38 9.32 19.83
C MET A 1 11.98 8.00 19.17
N THR A 2 10.83 7.98 18.61
CA THR A 2 10.39 6.79 17.89
C THR A 2 11.25 6.66 16.65
N ASP A 3 12.00 5.62 16.62
CA ASP A 3 12.75 5.30 15.44
C ASP A 3 11.79 4.80 14.38
N PHE A 4 11.52 5.65 13.37
CA PHE A 4 10.81 5.20 12.18
C PHE A 4 11.79 4.50 11.26
N SER A 5 12.72 3.75 11.89
CA SER A 5 13.76 3.08 11.14
C SER A 5 13.17 2.31 9.99
N LYS A 6 13.81 2.45 8.87
CA LYS A 6 13.53 1.66 7.69
C LYS A 6 13.63 0.21 8.08
N THR A 7 12.54 -0.49 7.97
CA THR A 7 12.60 -1.94 7.96
C THR A 7 13.35 -2.34 6.70
N GLU A 8 14.47 -3.03 6.86
CA GLU A 8 15.16 -3.57 5.68
C GLU A 8 14.33 -4.71 5.12
N ILE A 9 13.82 -4.48 3.92
CA ILE A 9 13.07 -5.50 3.19
C ILE A 9 13.93 -5.93 2.01
N ASN A 10 14.33 -7.19 2.03
CA ASN A 10 15.13 -7.76 0.96
C ASN A 10 14.20 -8.29 -0.12
N VAL A 11 14.37 -7.75 -1.32
CA VAL A 11 13.62 -8.19 -2.50
C VAL A 11 14.57 -8.94 -3.41
N ASP A 12 14.20 -10.15 -3.79
CA ASP A 12 14.99 -10.94 -4.72
C ASP A 12 15.08 -10.23 -6.07
N LYS A 13 16.29 -10.14 -6.61
CA LYS A 13 16.49 -9.57 -7.95
C LYS A 13 16.05 -10.59 -8.97
N ARG A 14 14.89 -10.36 -9.54
CA ARG A 14 14.33 -11.18 -10.61
C ARG A 14 13.56 -10.29 -11.56
N ASP A 15 13.02 -10.84 -12.61
CA ASP A 15 12.21 -10.11 -13.57
C ASP A 15 10.79 -9.92 -13.05
N TYR A 16 10.40 -8.68 -12.76
CA TYR A 16 9.06 -8.30 -12.38
C TYR A 16 8.30 -7.60 -13.50
N SER A 17 8.84 -7.59 -14.72
CA SER A 17 8.29 -6.82 -15.83
C SER A 17 6.89 -7.24 -16.27
N ASN A 18 6.52 -8.48 -16.03
CA ASN A 18 5.21 -9.02 -16.43
C ASN A 18 4.10 -8.83 -15.39
N TYR A 19 4.46 -8.37 -14.20
CA TYR A 19 3.46 -8.16 -13.16
C TYR A 19 2.72 -6.85 -13.36
N ARG A 20 1.43 -6.88 -13.09
CA ARG A 20 0.54 -5.72 -13.17
C ARG A 20 0.16 -5.30 -11.75
N ILE A 21 0.46 -4.07 -11.42
CA ILE A 21 0.24 -3.52 -10.09
C ILE A 21 -0.74 -2.37 -10.15
N LEU A 22 -1.72 -2.40 -9.27
CA LEU A 22 -2.65 -1.30 -9.06
C LEU A 22 -2.30 -0.57 -7.78
N ILE A 23 -2.20 0.74 -7.87
CA ILE A 23 -2.11 1.61 -6.70
C ILE A 23 -3.48 2.27 -6.50
N VAL A 24 -4.08 2.04 -5.34
CA VAL A 24 -5.31 2.73 -4.95
C VAL A 24 -4.94 3.74 -3.89
N SER A 25 -5.23 5.00 -4.11
CA SER A 25 -4.85 6.07 -3.19
C SER A 25 -6.03 6.97 -2.88
N THR A 26 -5.97 7.64 -1.71
CA THR A 26 -7.03 8.55 -1.30
C THR A 26 -6.78 9.95 -1.81
N SER A 27 -7.86 10.69 -2.13
CA SER A 27 -7.76 12.11 -2.43
C SER A 27 -7.62 12.94 -1.16
N TRP A 28 -8.10 12.44 -0.05
CA TRP A 28 -7.95 13.06 1.26
C TRP A 28 -6.48 13.01 1.68
N ASN A 29 -5.91 14.14 2.12
CA ASN A 29 -4.49 14.27 2.45
C ASN A 29 -3.55 14.01 1.25
N ARG A 30 -3.95 14.47 0.08
CA ARG A 30 -3.23 14.20 -1.17
C ARG A 30 -1.75 14.56 -1.11
N GLU A 31 -1.37 15.67 -0.47
CA GLU A 31 0.03 16.07 -0.38
C GLU A 31 0.92 15.05 0.32
N ILE A 32 0.36 14.34 1.32
CA ILE A 32 1.06 13.27 2.03
C ILE A 32 1.10 12.01 1.15
N ILE A 33 -0.03 11.70 0.53
CA ILE A 33 -0.18 10.51 -0.30
C ILE A 33 0.72 10.57 -1.52
N ASP A 34 0.83 11.72 -2.17
CA ASP A 34 1.64 11.87 -3.38
C ASP A 34 3.11 11.58 -3.11
N VAL A 35 3.64 11.97 -1.94
CA VAL A 35 5.02 11.65 -1.56
C VAL A 35 5.24 10.14 -1.52
N MET A 36 4.34 9.40 -0.86
CA MET A 36 4.43 7.94 -0.79
C MET A 36 4.25 7.28 -2.15
N LYS A 37 3.30 7.77 -2.92
CA LYS A 37 2.97 7.22 -4.24
C LYS A 37 4.12 7.36 -5.21
N GLU A 38 4.70 8.54 -5.30
CA GLU A 38 5.84 8.79 -6.18
C GLU A 38 7.04 7.94 -5.81
N ASP A 39 7.33 7.84 -4.51
CA ASP A 39 8.41 7.02 -4.01
C ASP A 39 8.19 5.53 -4.30
N ALA A 40 6.97 5.05 -4.07
CA ALA A 40 6.61 3.66 -4.36
C ALA A 40 6.75 3.35 -5.85
N ILE A 41 6.24 4.22 -6.72
CA ILE A 41 6.34 4.04 -8.18
C ILE A 41 7.81 4.00 -8.61
N SER A 42 8.61 4.92 -8.09
CA SER A 42 10.05 4.96 -8.40
C SER A 42 10.74 3.65 -8.01
N GLU A 43 10.43 3.13 -6.83
CA GLU A 43 11.00 1.86 -6.35
C GLU A 43 10.55 0.68 -7.21
N LEU A 44 9.27 0.61 -7.55
CA LEU A 44 8.74 -0.46 -8.42
C LEU A 44 9.41 -0.43 -9.79
N LYS A 45 9.58 0.75 -10.37
CA LYS A 45 10.27 0.89 -11.65
C LYS A 45 11.73 0.47 -11.58
N GLY A 46 12.37 0.70 -10.44
CA GLY A 46 13.74 0.23 -10.18
C GLY A 46 13.88 -1.29 -10.24
N PHE A 47 12.80 -2.02 -10.01
CA PHE A 47 12.73 -3.48 -10.15
C PHE A 47 12.09 -3.91 -11.48
N ASN A 48 12.04 -3.01 -12.45
CA ASN A 48 11.52 -3.26 -13.80
C ASN A 48 10.01 -3.55 -13.89
N VAL A 49 9.25 -3.13 -12.92
CA VAL A 49 7.78 -3.19 -13.02
C VAL A 49 7.33 -2.16 -14.05
N ASN A 50 6.68 -2.62 -15.11
CA ASN A 50 6.27 -1.76 -16.23
C ASN A 50 4.78 -1.43 -16.23
N HIS A 51 3.96 -2.25 -15.59
CA HIS A 51 2.51 -2.10 -15.60
C HIS A 51 2.03 -1.63 -14.23
N ILE A 52 1.99 -0.32 -14.05
CA ILE A 52 1.55 0.31 -12.82
C ILE A 52 0.40 1.25 -13.17
N ASP A 53 -0.80 0.90 -12.73
CA ASP A 53 -1.97 1.74 -12.86
C ASP A 53 -2.34 2.33 -11.50
N SER A 54 -3.06 3.42 -11.53
CA SER A 54 -3.39 4.18 -10.33
C SER A 54 -4.83 4.64 -10.41
N VAL A 55 -5.58 4.43 -9.33
CA VAL A 55 -6.92 4.98 -9.16
C VAL A 55 -7.01 5.72 -7.85
N GLU A 56 -7.87 6.73 -7.80
CA GLU A 56 -8.05 7.56 -6.63
C GLU A 56 -9.46 7.37 -6.07
N VAL A 57 -9.56 7.25 -4.75
CA VAL A 57 -10.83 7.15 -4.03
C VAL A 57 -10.95 8.31 -3.04
N PRO A 58 -12.16 8.64 -2.56
CA PRO A 58 -12.32 9.79 -1.66
C PRO A 58 -11.53 9.66 -0.36
N GLY A 59 -11.67 8.56 0.36
CA GLY A 59 -11.05 8.37 1.66
C GLY A 59 -10.67 6.93 1.93
N ALA A 60 -10.10 6.69 3.10
CA ALA A 60 -9.59 5.36 3.46
C ALA A 60 -10.68 4.28 3.47
N PHE A 61 -11.90 4.64 3.83
CA PHE A 61 -13.00 3.68 3.86
C PHE A 61 -13.29 3.07 2.50
N GLU A 62 -13.02 3.80 1.41
CA GLU A 62 -13.28 3.36 0.04
C GLU A 62 -12.13 2.60 -0.61
N LEU A 63 -10.97 2.50 0.05
CA LEU A 63 -9.81 1.79 -0.49
C LEU A 63 -10.12 0.34 -0.81
N SER A 64 -10.74 -0.38 0.12
CA SER A 64 -11.05 -1.80 -0.08
C SER A 64 -12.10 -2.02 -1.17
N GLN A 65 -13.03 -1.09 -1.33
CA GLN A 65 -14.04 -1.19 -2.37
C GLN A 65 -13.41 -1.13 -3.76
N ALA A 66 -12.50 -0.19 -3.97
CA ALA A 66 -11.79 -0.08 -5.24
C ALA A 66 -10.84 -1.25 -5.45
N ALA A 67 -10.12 -1.66 -4.42
CA ALA A 67 -9.22 -2.82 -4.50
C ALA A 67 -9.99 -4.07 -4.93
N GLU A 68 -11.12 -4.36 -4.29
CA GLU A 68 -11.95 -5.52 -4.64
C GLU A 68 -12.48 -5.42 -6.06
N ARG A 69 -12.90 -4.25 -6.47
CA ARG A 69 -13.48 -4.01 -7.80
C ARG A 69 -12.49 -4.34 -8.92
N PHE A 70 -11.22 -4.00 -8.74
CA PHE A 70 -10.25 -4.05 -9.82
C PHE A 70 -9.20 -5.14 -9.70
N ILE A 71 -9.05 -5.80 -8.56
CA ILE A 71 -7.95 -6.73 -8.31
C ILE A 71 -7.88 -7.90 -9.30
N SER A 72 -8.99 -8.29 -9.89
CA SER A 72 -9.00 -9.39 -10.86
C SER A 72 -8.13 -9.12 -12.09
N SER A 73 -7.89 -7.86 -12.42
CA SER A 73 -7.07 -7.44 -13.55
C SER A 73 -5.60 -7.19 -13.19
N TYR A 74 -5.23 -7.38 -11.93
CA TYR A 74 -3.88 -7.11 -11.43
C TYR A 74 -3.33 -8.28 -10.66
N ASP A 75 -2.01 -8.28 -10.48
CA ASP A 75 -1.31 -9.30 -9.69
C ASP A 75 -1.22 -8.91 -8.21
N ALA A 76 -1.27 -7.63 -7.94
CA ALA A 76 -1.17 -7.10 -6.58
C ALA A 76 -1.72 -5.67 -6.51
N VAL A 77 -2.08 -5.26 -5.31
CA VAL A 77 -2.60 -3.91 -5.03
C VAL A 77 -1.79 -3.28 -3.90
N LEU A 78 -1.42 -2.03 -4.11
CA LEU A 78 -0.87 -1.18 -3.06
C LEU A 78 -1.92 -0.14 -2.69
N ALA A 79 -2.43 -0.18 -1.48
CA ALA A 79 -3.40 0.78 -0.98
C ALA A 79 -2.68 1.86 -0.17
N LEU A 80 -2.81 3.10 -0.57
CA LEU A 80 -2.16 4.24 0.09
C LEU A 80 -3.21 5.18 0.69
N GLY A 81 -3.03 5.49 1.96
CA GLY A 81 -3.90 6.40 2.67
C GLY A 81 -3.20 7.02 3.88
N SER A 82 -3.86 7.95 4.51
CA SER A 82 -3.38 8.56 5.75
C SER A 82 -4.58 8.88 6.62
N ILE A 83 -4.64 8.26 7.78
CA ILE A 83 -5.69 8.49 8.77
C ILE A 83 -5.05 9.21 9.95
N ILE A 84 -5.51 10.43 10.20
CA ILE A 84 -4.98 11.27 11.25
C ILE A 84 -6.02 11.34 12.38
N LYS A 85 -5.55 11.11 13.60
CA LYS A 85 -6.43 11.09 14.77
C LYS A 85 -7.14 12.42 14.94
N GLY A 86 -8.46 12.34 15.14
CA GLY A 86 -9.30 13.48 15.44
C GLY A 86 -9.86 13.38 16.86
N GLU A 87 -10.85 14.20 17.17
CA GLU A 87 -11.48 14.28 18.49
C GLU A 87 -12.52 13.20 18.74
N THR A 88 -12.87 12.41 17.71
CA THR A 88 -13.94 11.42 17.78
C THR A 88 -13.40 9.99 17.63
N TYR A 89 -14.27 9.00 17.91
CA TYR A 89 -13.95 7.57 17.70
C TYR A 89 -13.80 7.21 16.22
N HIS A 90 -14.06 8.13 15.32
CA HIS A 90 -13.97 7.87 13.88
C HIS A 90 -12.60 7.36 13.47
N PHE A 91 -11.52 7.84 14.10
CA PHE A 91 -10.17 7.40 13.82
C PHE A 91 -9.99 5.90 14.01
N GLU A 92 -10.36 5.39 15.20
CA GLU A 92 -10.20 3.97 15.52
C GLU A 92 -11.08 3.09 14.66
N VAL A 93 -12.34 3.47 14.48
CA VAL A 93 -13.29 2.75 13.63
C VAL A 93 -12.75 2.65 12.20
N LEU A 94 -12.34 3.79 11.65
CA LEU A 94 -11.84 3.85 10.28
C LEU A 94 -10.55 3.05 10.12
N ALA A 95 -9.60 3.20 11.05
CA ALA A 95 -8.33 2.50 11.00
C ALA A 95 -8.53 0.98 11.04
N HIS A 96 -9.33 0.48 11.96
CA HIS A 96 -9.60 -0.95 12.09
C HIS A 96 -10.35 -1.50 10.89
N GLU A 97 -11.38 -0.81 10.42
CA GLU A 97 -12.18 -1.26 9.29
C GLU A 97 -11.37 -1.26 7.99
N THR A 98 -10.53 -0.24 7.78
CA THR A 98 -9.68 -0.16 6.60
C THR A 98 -8.69 -1.33 6.57
N ALA A 99 -8.02 -1.60 7.68
CA ALA A 99 -7.08 -2.72 7.79
C ALA A 99 -7.79 -4.06 7.57
N ARG A 100 -8.93 -4.27 8.24
CA ARG A 100 -9.70 -5.51 8.13
C ARG A 100 -10.19 -5.74 6.71
N SER A 101 -10.77 -4.72 6.09
CA SER A 101 -11.37 -4.88 4.77
C SER A 101 -10.33 -5.08 3.68
N LEU A 102 -9.18 -4.41 3.75
CA LEU A 102 -8.09 -4.62 2.80
C LEU A 102 -7.48 -6.02 2.95
N SER A 103 -7.31 -6.49 4.19
CA SER A 103 -6.87 -7.85 4.45
C SER A 103 -7.85 -8.86 3.84
N GLN A 104 -9.14 -8.62 3.97
CA GLN A 104 -10.18 -9.50 3.41
C GLN A 104 -10.09 -9.57 1.89
N VAL A 105 -9.83 -8.45 1.21
CA VAL A 105 -9.63 -8.42 -0.25
C VAL A 105 -8.48 -9.34 -0.65
N SER A 106 -7.35 -9.24 0.05
CA SER A 106 -6.19 -10.07 -0.24
C SER A 106 -6.49 -11.55 -0.07
N ILE A 107 -7.06 -11.92 1.07
CA ILE A 107 -7.35 -13.31 1.40
C ILE A 107 -8.37 -13.91 0.42
N SER A 108 -9.44 -13.19 0.13
CA SER A 108 -10.51 -13.66 -0.77
C SER A 108 -10.04 -13.83 -2.20
N ASN A 109 -9.12 -13.01 -2.66
CA ASN A 109 -8.63 -13.03 -4.05
C ASN A 109 -7.31 -13.78 -4.21
N LYS A 110 -6.68 -14.18 -3.12
CA LYS A 110 -5.38 -14.86 -3.11
C LYS A 110 -4.32 -14.07 -3.89
N LYS A 111 -4.32 -12.76 -3.68
CA LYS A 111 -3.36 -11.83 -4.28
C LYS A 111 -2.89 -10.85 -3.21
N PRO A 112 -1.62 -10.41 -3.28
CA PRO A 112 -1.12 -9.45 -2.30
C PRO A 112 -1.86 -8.11 -2.35
N VAL A 113 -2.23 -7.62 -1.17
CA VAL A 113 -2.70 -6.25 -0.97
C VAL A 113 -1.87 -5.68 0.17
N ILE A 114 -1.13 -4.64 -0.11
CA ILE A 114 -0.29 -3.98 0.90
C ILE A 114 -1.07 -2.84 1.54
N PHE A 115 -1.12 -2.88 2.87
CA PHE A 115 -1.75 -1.85 3.69
C PHE A 115 -0.79 -0.68 3.88
N GLY A 116 -0.76 0.22 2.91
CA GLY A 116 0.06 1.43 2.93
C GLY A 116 -0.69 2.62 3.52
N VAL A 117 -1.38 2.40 4.63
CA VAL A 117 -2.21 3.43 5.26
C VAL A 117 -1.54 3.88 6.56
N LEU A 118 -1.12 5.13 6.58
CA LEU A 118 -0.57 5.74 7.78
C LEU A 118 -1.68 6.01 8.78
N THR A 119 -1.42 5.69 10.05
CA THR A 119 -2.31 6.00 11.15
C THR A 119 -1.50 6.77 12.19
N THR A 120 -1.74 8.07 12.29
CA THR A 120 -0.91 8.95 13.10
C THR A 120 -1.74 9.86 13.98
N ASP A 121 -1.11 10.40 15.04
CA ASP A 121 -1.77 11.32 15.95
C ASP A 121 -1.96 12.70 15.32
N ASN A 122 -1.05 13.10 14.43
CA ASN A 122 -1.10 14.42 13.82
C ASN A 122 -0.50 14.42 12.41
N LYS A 123 -0.70 15.53 11.71
CA LYS A 123 -0.27 15.68 10.32
C LYS A 123 1.25 15.67 10.17
N LEU A 124 1.98 16.22 11.13
CA LEU A 124 3.44 16.24 11.08
C LEU A 124 4.01 14.83 11.09
N GLN A 125 3.50 13.98 11.97
CA GLN A 125 3.90 12.56 12.00
C GLN A 125 3.61 11.87 10.67
N ALA A 126 2.44 12.15 10.06
CA ALA A 126 2.09 11.58 8.78
C ALA A 126 3.08 11.99 7.69
N LYS A 127 3.43 13.27 7.63
CA LYS A 127 4.41 13.76 6.67
C LYS A 127 5.78 13.11 6.84
N GLN A 128 6.24 12.97 8.07
CA GLN A 128 7.54 12.36 8.37
C GLN A 128 7.57 10.89 7.94
N ARG A 129 6.50 10.15 8.21
CA ARG A 129 6.41 8.73 7.81
C ARG A 129 6.28 8.57 6.31
N ALA A 130 5.56 9.46 5.65
CA ALA A 130 5.39 9.42 4.20
C ALA A 130 6.71 9.48 3.45
N GLU A 131 7.70 10.19 3.98
CA GLU A 131 9.03 10.34 3.37
C GLU A 131 9.80 9.02 3.28
N VAL A 132 9.50 8.05 4.16
CA VAL A 132 10.27 6.80 4.23
C VAL A 132 9.45 5.56 3.90
N LYS A 133 8.13 5.66 3.89
CA LYS A 133 7.27 4.47 3.78
C LYS A 133 6.96 4.03 2.35
N GLY A 134 6.98 4.93 1.38
CA GLY A 134 6.60 4.58 0.00
C GLY A 134 7.44 3.45 -0.57
N SER A 135 8.75 3.57 -0.48
CA SER A 135 9.68 2.54 -0.97
C SER A 135 9.56 1.25 -0.17
N GLU A 136 9.33 1.33 1.14
CA GLU A 136 9.13 0.14 1.97
C GLU A 136 7.88 -0.64 1.56
N TYR A 137 6.77 0.05 1.30
CA TYR A 137 5.55 -0.57 0.84
C TYR A 137 5.74 -1.24 -0.53
N ALA A 138 6.45 -0.56 -1.43
CA ALA A 138 6.77 -1.14 -2.74
C ALA A 138 7.57 -2.44 -2.62
N LYS A 139 8.59 -2.43 -1.78
CA LYS A 139 9.42 -3.63 -1.54
C LYS A 139 8.60 -4.74 -0.88
N SER A 140 7.75 -4.41 0.07
CA SER A 140 6.84 -5.39 0.69
C SER A 140 5.94 -6.04 -0.35
N LEU A 141 5.43 -5.25 -1.28
CA LEU A 141 4.59 -5.74 -2.35
C LEU A 141 5.34 -6.75 -3.23
N LEU A 142 6.56 -6.41 -3.64
CA LEU A 142 7.38 -7.28 -4.48
C LEU A 142 7.76 -8.57 -3.74
N MET A 143 8.07 -8.47 -2.46
CA MET A 143 8.34 -9.63 -1.63
C MET A 143 7.13 -10.58 -1.59
N MET A 144 5.93 -10.03 -1.46
CA MET A 144 4.71 -10.83 -1.44
C MET A 144 4.37 -11.40 -2.82
N ILE A 145 4.61 -10.66 -3.89
CA ILE A 145 4.46 -11.18 -5.24
C ILE A 145 5.38 -12.38 -5.45
N ASP A 146 6.64 -12.26 -5.04
CA ASP A 146 7.61 -13.34 -5.16
C ASP A 146 7.15 -14.58 -4.38
N LEU A 147 6.71 -14.38 -3.15
CA LEU A 147 6.20 -15.46 -2.31
C LEU A 147 4.98 -16.15 -2.97
N PHE A 148 4.05 -15.40 -3.52
CA PHE A 148 2.83 -15.93 -4.12
C PHE A 148 3.09 -16.60 -5.47
N SER A 149 4.23 -16.30 -6.12
CA SER A 149 4.60 -16.94 -7.37
C SER A 149 5.13 -18.36 -7.18
N LYS A 150 5.45 -18.74 -5.95
CA LYS A 150 5.95 -20.08 -5.64
C LYS A 150 4.78 -21.05 -5.54
N ASP A 151 5.03 -22.27 -5.99
CA ASP A 151 4.12 -23.37 -5.74
C ASP A 151 4.11 -23.70 -4.25
N ALA A 152 3.34 -24.69 -3.84
CA ALA A 152 3.25 -25.06 -2.45
C ALA A 152 4.62 -25.01 -1.75
N ALA A 153 4.62 -24.45 -0.53
CA ALA A 153 5.83 -24.35 0.26
C ALA A 153 6.44 -25.73 0.46
N SER A 154 7.65 -25.87 0.00
CA SER A 154 8.43 -27.10 0.17
C SER A 154 9.45 -26.89 1.26
#